data_6da40630df7a7e853d719095b41ce9dd
#
_entry.id   6da40630df7a7e853d719095b41ce9dd
#
_cell.length_a   1.000
_cell.length_b   1.000
_cell.length_c   1.000
_cell.angle_alpha   90.00
_cell.angle_beta   90.00
_cell.angle_gamma   90.00
#
_symmetry.space_group_name_H-M   'P 1'
#
loop_
_entity.id
_entity.type
_entity.pdbx_description
1 polymer ?
#
loop_
_entity_poly.entity_id
_entity_poly.type
_entity_poly.pdbx_seq_one_letter_code
_entity_poly.pdbx_strand_id
1 'polypeptide(L)'
;VSLPTGEGKSVLFQVPALCKGLRTRRLTVVISPLRALMRDQVQRLSDIGFHQSVDFLTADRPIHEIDDVYQGVLDHRIVLLYVAPERFRSKRFMDVIDRRYSSDGAFEYVVVDEAHCVSQWGYEFRPDYFYALTTVCDRYRKLAYPDKTPLLLLSATLTAANRDHLSNLLSGDVGN
;
A
#
# COMPACT_ATOMS: atom_id res chain seq x y z
N VAL A 1 -5.70 11.23 -5.87
CA VAL A 1 -5.78 12.55 -5.18
C VAL A 1 -4.43 13.24 -5.32
N SER A 2 -4.42 14.48 -5.79
CA SER A 2 -3.21 15.32 -5.88
C SER A 2 -3.35 16.45 -4.86
N LEU A 3 -2.45 16.49 -3.88
CA LEU A 3 -2.35 17.54 -2.87
C LEU A 3 -0.87 17.88 -2.65
N PRO A 4 -0.51 19.15 -2.41
CA PRO A 4 0.85 19.56 -2.09
C PRO A 4 1.47 18.80 -0.91
N THR A 5 2.78 18.80 -0.83
CA THR A 5 3.50 18.17 0.29
C THR A 5 3.17 18.91 1.60
N GLY A 6 2.89 18.17 2.67
CA GLY A 6 2.55 18.77 3.98
C GLY A 6 1.06 19.04 4.21
N GLU A 7 0.19 18.96 3.20
CA GLU A 7 -1.25 19.22 3.33
C GLU A 7 -2.10 18.02 3.83
N GLY A 8 -1.51 17.14 4.62
CA GLY A 8 -2.27 16.08 5.28
C GLY A 8 -2.72 14.92 4.39
N LYS A 9 -2.06 14.65 3.25
CA LYS A 9 -2.37 13.51 2.37
C LYS A 9 -2.51 12.20 3.12
N SER A 10 -1.63 11.94 4.09
CA SER A 10 -1.65 10.70 4.86
C SER A 10 -2.92 10.53 5.68
N VAL A 11 -3.49 11.60 6.21
CA VAL A 11 -4.73 11.57 7.01
C VAL A 11 -5.92 11.08 6.18
N LEU A 12 -5.94 11.37 4.87
CA LEU A 12 -7.02 10.97 3.96
C LEU A 12 -7.22 9.46 3.88
N PHE A 13 -6.16 8.68 4.08
CA PHE A 13 -6.27 7.22 4.08
C PHE A 13 -6.08 6.61 5.47
N GLN A 14 -5.25 7.21 6.33
CA GLN A 14 -4.98 6.67 7.68
C GLN A 14 -6.24 6.61 8.53
N VAL A 15 -7.03 7.70 8.55
CA VAL A 15 -8.27 7.75 9.33
C VAL A 15 -9.28 6.69 8.87
N PRO A 16 -9.69 6.63 7.60
CA PRO A 16 -10.63 5.59 7.15
C PRO A 16 -10.04 4.18 7.28
N ALA A 17 -8.74 3.98 7.03
CA ALA A 17 -8.09 2.68 7.17
C ALA A 17 -8.13 2.18 8.61
N LEU A 18 -7.82 3.02 9.60
CA LEU A 18 -7.87 2.66 11.00
C LEU A 18 -9.31 2.49 11.50
N CYS A 19 -10.18 3.46 11.22
CA CYS A 19 -11.57 3.39 11.67
C CYS A 19 -12.31 2.15 11.15
N LYS A 20 -12.12 1.80 9.88
CA LYS A 20 -12.72 0.60 9.29
C LYS A 20 -11.93 -0.65 9.66
N GLY A 21 -10.61 -0.65 9.48
CA GLY A 21 -9.76 -1.81 9.71
C GLY A 21 -9.87 -2.35 11.14
N LEU A 22 -9.98 -1.50 12.15
CA LEU A 22 -10.19 -1.94 13.53
C LEU A 22 -11.54 -2.64 13.75
N ARG A 23 -12.57 -2.30 12.95
CA ARG A 23 -13.89 -2.93 13.02
C ARG A 23 -13.97 -4.19 12.18
N THR A 24 -13.47 -4.14 10.95
CA THR A 24 -13.56 -5.24 9.98
C THR A 24 -12.44 -6.25 10.14
N ARG A 25 -11.36 -5.86 10.81
CA ARG A 25 -10.08 -6.57 10.86
C ARG A 25 -9.41 -6.75 9.51
N ARG A 26 -9.91 -6.11 8.44
CA ARG A 26 -9.29 -6.14 7.11
C ARG A 26 -8.03 -5.28 7.06
N LEU A 27 -7.08 -5.73 6.26
CA LEU A 27 -5.78 -5.07 6.09
C LEU A 27 -5.87 -3.92 5.07
N THR A 28 -5.28 -2.78 5.39
CA THR A 28 -4.88 -1.74 4.42
C THR A 28 -3.40 -1.85 4.14
N VAL A 29 -3.03 -1.96 2.87
CA VAL A 29 -1.63 -1.98 2.41
C VAL A 29 -1.27 -0.63 1.80
N VAL A 30 -0.22 0.01 2.30
CA VAL A 30 0.29 1.30 1.79
C VAL A 30 1.65 1.06 1.15
N ILE A 31 1.72 1.20 -0.16
CA ILE A 31 2.98 1.10 -0.91
C ILE A 31 3.61 2.50 -0.90
N SER A 32 4.79 2.63 -0.32
CA SER A 32 5.52 3.91 -0.23
C SER A 32 7.00 3.72 -0.57
N PRO A 33 7.61 4.64 -1.34
CA PRO A 33 9.01 4.54 -1.74
C PRO A 33 10.00 5.07 -0.70
N LEU A 34 9.52 5.76 0.32
CA LEU A 34 10.33 6.54 1.24
C LEU A 34 10.35 5.88 2.63
N ARG A 35 11.40 5.09 2.91
CA ARG A 35 11.56 4.33 4.16
C ARG A 35 11.50 5.22 5.41
N ALA A 36 12.16 6.39 5.38
CA ALA A 36 12.14 7.33 6.50
C ALA A 36 10.70 7.80 6.78
N LEU A 37 9.96 8.15 5.74
CA LEU A 37 8.57 8.60 5.86
C LEU A 37 7.67 7.48 6.43
N MET A 38 7.85 6.23 6.00
CA MET A 38 7.10 5.10 6.56
C MET A 38 7.34 4.97 8.06
N ARG A 39 8.61 5.03 8.51
CA ARG A 39 8.96 4.99 9.94
C ARG A 39 8.30 6.12 10.73
N ASP A 40 8.39 7.35 10.22
CA ASP A 40 7.80 8.53 10.86
C ASP A 40 6.27 8.41 10.97
N GLN A 41 5.60 7.92 9.92
CA GLN A 41 4.15 7.73 9.92
C GLN A 41 3.73 6.66 10.94
N VAL A 42 4.42 5.52 10.97
CA VAL A 42 4.14 4.45 11.93
C VAL A 42 4.43 4.92 13.35
N GLN A 43 5.54 5.64 13.59
CA GLN A 43 5.88 6.17 14.91
C GLN A 43 4.80 7.13 15.42
N ARG A 44 4.36 8.08 14.62
CA ARG A 44 3.28 9.02 14.99
C ARG A 44 1.97 8.32 15.35
N LEU A 45 1.60 7.30 14.56
CA LEU A 45 0.40 6.52 14.85
C LEU A 45 0.57 5.67 16.11
N SER A 46 1.76 5.15 16.37
CA SER A 46 2.10 4.41 17.58
C SER A 46 2.01 5.28 18.82
N ASP A 47 2.52 6.51 18.75
CA ASP A 47 2.52 7.48 19.86
C ASP A 47 1.09 7.88 20.30
N ILE A 48 0.14 7.83 19.39
CA ILE A 48 -1.28 8.10 19.68
C ILE A 48 -2.10 6.83 19.96
N GLY A 49 -1.44 5.70 20.20
CA GLY A 49 -2.07 4.48 20.72
C GLY A 49 -2.30 3.35 19.70
N PHE A 50 -1.88 3.48 18.43
CA PHE A 50 -2.07 2.44 17.40
C PHE A 50 -0.88 1.50 17.23
N HIS A 51 0.06 1.43 18.22
CA HIS A 51 1.31 0.67 18.14
C HIS A 51 1.14 -0.83 17.83
N GLN A 52 -0.01 -1.42 18.11
CA GLN A 52 -0.29 -2.83 17.78
C GLN A 52 -0.97 -3.02 16.42
N SER A 53 -1.55 -1.95 15.87
CA SER A 53 -2.41 -2.02 14.68
C SER A 53 -1.75 -1.50 13.41
N VAL A 54 -0.58 -0.87 13.55
CA VAL A 54 0.19 -0.31 12.44
C VAL A 54 1.63 -0.79 12.47
N ASP A 55 2.20 -1.04 11.29
CA ASP A 55 3.62 -1.37 11.17
C ASP A 55 4.11 -1.08 9.74
N PHE A 56 5.41 -1.30 9.49
CA PHE A 56 6.03 -1.14 8.17
C PHE A 56 6.98 -2.28 7.83
N LEU A 57 7.19 -2.52 6.54
CA LEU A 57 8.14 -3.51 6.01
C LEU A 57 9.09 -2.88 5.00
N THR A 58 10.39 -2.93 5.33
CA THR A 58 11.50 -2.54 4.47
C THR A 58 12.51 -3.68 4.35
N ALA A 59 13.42 -3.61 3.38
CA ALA A 59 14.42 -4.66 3.17
C ALA A 59 15.54 -4.67 4.23
N ASP A 60 15.77 -3.54 4.88
CA ASP A 60 16.83 -3.32 5.88
C ASP A 60 16.41 -3.68 7.32
N ARG A 61 15.18 -4.11 7.51
CA ARG A 61 14.67 -4.51 8.83
C ARG A 61 15.25 -5.87 9.24
N PRO A 62 15.59 -6.08 10.52
CA PRO A 62 16.02 -7.39 11.03
C PRO A 62 14.98 -8.49 10.78
N ILE A 63 15.45 -9.72 10.54
CA ILE A 63 14.56 -10.84 10.19
C ILE A 63 13.52 -11.10 11.27
N HIS A 64 13.89 -11.06 12.55
CA HIS A 64 12.97 -11.32 13.66
C HIS A 64 11.86 -10.26 13.72
N GLU A 65 12.16 -8.98 13.44
CA GLU A 65 11.14 -7.94 13.36
C GLU A 65 10.20 -8.14 12.17
N ILE A 66 10.75 -8.59 11.02
CA ILE A 66 9.93 -8.95 9.85
C ILE A 66 8.98 -10.10 10.19
N ASP A 67 9.45 -11.08 10.96
CA ASP A 67 8.64 -12.22 11.40
C ASP A 67 7.51 -11.79 12.31
N ASP A 68 7.76 -10.87 13.24
CA ASP A 68 6.75 -10.30 14.13
C ASP A 68 5.67 -9.52 13.34
N VAL A 69 6.09 -8.78 12.30
CA VAL A 69 5.14 -8.10 11.41
C VAL A 69 4.30 -9.12 10.64
N TYR A 70 4.91 -10.15 10.07
CA TYR A 70 4.17 -11.19 9.33
C TYR A 70 3.17 -11.90 10.23
N GLN A 71 3.57 -12.24 11.46
CA GLN A 71 2.65 -12.82 12.42
C GLN A 71 1.51 -11.84 12.77
N GLY A 72 1.82 -10.58 13.02
CA GLY A 72 0.80 -9.56 13.30
C GLY A 72 -0.19 -9.34 12.14
N VAL A 73 0.27 -9.51 10.89
CA VAL A 73 -0.59 -9.48 9.71
C VAL A 73 -1.50 -10.72 9.68
N LEU A 74 -0.97 -11.92 9.90
CA LEU A 74 -1.74 -13.17 9.87
C LEU A 74 -2.73 -13.28 11.03
N ASP A 75 -2.40 -12.74 12.19
CA ASP A 75 -3.26 -12.71 13.39
C ASP A 75 -4.33 -11.59 13.35
N HIS A 76 -4.45 -10.88 12.23
CA HIS A 76 -5.38 -9.76 12.08
C HIS A 76 -5.17 -8.61 13.09
N ARG A 77 -4.02 -8.56 13.74
CA ARG A 77 -3.63 -7.51 14.67
C ARG A 77 -3.25 -6.24 13.92
N ILE A 78 -2.41 -6.36 12.88
CA ILE A 78 -2.05 -5.24 12.02
C ILE A 78 -3.15 -5.04 10.98
N VAL A 79 -3.70 -3.82 10.95
CA VAL A 79 -4.75 -3.40 10.01
C VAL A 79 -4.26 -2.33 9.03
N LEU A 80 -3.11 -1.70 9.31
CA LEU A 80 -2.47 -0.74 8.41
C LEU A 80 -0.97 -1.08 8.30
N LEU A 81 -0.55 -1.52 7.11
CA LEU A 81 0.82 -1.94 6.84
C LEU A 81 1.43 -1.08 5.75
N TYR A 82 2.52 -0.36 6.07
CA TYR A 82 3.36 0.30 5.09
C TYR A 82 4.39 -0.66 4.51
N VAL A 83 4.55 -0.68 3.20
CA VAL A 83 5.40 -1.64 2.50
C VAL A 83 6.28 -0.95 1.47
N ALA A 84 7.57 -1.20 1.54
CA ALA A 84 8.49 -0.81 0.48
C ALA A 84 8.23 -1.65 -0.78
N PRO A 85 8.21 -1.04 -1.99
CA PRO A 85 7.78 -1.71 -3.21
C PRO A 85 8.60 -2.96 -3.56
N GLU A 86 9.89 -2.99 -3.25
CA GLU A 86 10.76 -4.16 -3.45
C GLU A 86 10.31 -5.40 -2.68
N ARG A 87 9.51 -5.26 -1.62
CA ARG A 87 8.97 -6.40 -0.86
C ARG A 87 8.02 -7.27 -1.67
N PHE A 88 7.37 -6.71 -2.68
CA PHE A 88 6.48 -7.47 -3.57
C PHE A 88 7.21 -8.52 -4.42
N ARG A 89 8.54 -8.45 -4.53
CA ARG A 89 9.37 -9.50 -5.15
C ARG A 89 9.70 -10.65 -4.18
N SER A 90 9.47 -10.47 -2.89
CA SER A 90 9.71 -11.52 -1.90
C SER A 90 8.57 -12.53 -1.90
N LYS A 91 8.89 -13.79 -2.24
CA LYS A 91 7.90 -14.89 -2.18
C LYS A 91 7.26 -14.98 -0.80
N ARG A 92 8.07 -14.89 0.26
CA ARG A 92 7.60 -14.98 1.64
C ARG A 92 6.60 -13.87 1.98
N PHE A 93 6.85 -12.63 1.55
CA PHE A 93 5.90 -11.53 1.71
C PHE A 93 4.60 -11.81 0.94
N MET A 94 4.71 -12.24 -0.31
CA MET A 94 3.53 -12.53 -1.13
C MET A 94 2.69 -13.66 -0.54
N ASP A 95 3.31 -14.73 -0.02
CA ASP A 95 2.60 -15.83 0.63
C ASP A 95 1.80 -15.34 1.87
N VAL A 96 2.36 -14.43 2.66
CA VAL A 96 1.67 -13.82 3.82
C VAL A 96 0.49 -12.96 3.37
N ILE A 97 0.69 -12.11 2.37
CA ILE A 97 -0.35 -11.20 1.87
C ILE A 97 -1.47 -11.97 1.16
N ASP A 98 -1.15 -13.00 0.39
CA ASP A 98 -2.14 -13.86 -0.27
C ASP A 98 -3.01 -14.61 0.75
N ARG A 99 -2.40 -15.15 1.82
CA ARG A 99 -3.14 -15.78 2.93
C ARG A 99 -4.07 -14.79 3.62
N ARG A 100 -3.56 -13.60 3.92
CA ARG A 100 -4.35 -12.55 4.56
C ARG A 100 -5.52 -12.11 3.69
N TYR A 101 -5.26 -11.88 2.39
CA TYR A 101 -6.30 -11.53 1.43
C TYR A 101 -7.39 -12.60 1.34
N SER A 102 -6.99 -13.88 1.27
CA SER A 102 -7.92 -15.01 1.19
C SER A 102 -8.76 -15.14 2.46
N SER A 103 -8.19 -14.85 3.63
CA SER A 103 -8.89 -14.87 4.91
C SER A 103 -9.93 -13.74 5.04
N ASP A 104 -9.59 -12.54 4.53
CA ASP A 104 -10.43 -11.35 4.66
C ASP A 104 -11.47 -11.23 3.53
N GLY A 105 -11.28 -11.96 2.42
CA GLY A 105 -12.05 -11.83 1.17
C GLY A 105 -11.70 -10.59 0.35
N ALA A 106 -11.15 -9.55 0.94
CA ALA A 106 -10.63 -8.34 0.28
C ALA A 106 -9.78 -7.53 1.25
N PHE A 107 -8.86 -6.69 0.74
CA PHE A 107 -8.25 -5.64 1.57
C PHE A 107 -9.24 -4.51 1.82
N GLU A 108 -9.09 -3.81 2.94
CA GLU A 108 -9.88 -2.60 3.22
C GLU A 108 -9.55 -1.52 2.20
N TYR A 109 -8.25 -1.28 1.97
CA TYR A 109 -7.72 -0.41 0.92
C TYR A 109 -6.34 -0.90 0.46
N VAL A 110 -5.98 -0.58 -0.78
CA VAL A 110 -4.58 -0.46 -1.20
C VAL A 110 -4.31 1.00 -1.52
N VAL A 111 -3.26 1.54 -0.94
CA VAL A 111 -2.82 2.93 -1.12
C VAL A 111 -1.45 2.92 -1.81
N VAL A 112 -1.30 3.69 -2.86
CA VAL A 112 -0.03 3.93 -3.54
C VAL A 112 0.33 5.38 -3.28
N ASP A 113 1.27 5.59 -2.37
CA ASP A 113 1.79 6.91 -2.05
C ASP A 113 2.86 7.30 -3.08
N GLU A 114 3.04 8.57 -3.35
CA GLU A 114 3.94 9.08 -4.40
C GLU A 114 3.76 8.37 -5.75
N ALA A 115 2.52 8.23 -6.19
CA ALA A 115 2.13 7.47 -7.39
C ALA A 115 2.80 7.96 -8.70
N HIS A 116 3.40 9.16 -8.72
CA HIS A 116 4.21 9.63 -9.84
C HIS A 116 5.43 8.74 -10.11
N CYS A 117 5.96 8.04 -9.09
CA CYS A 117 7.07 7.10 -9.21
C CYS A 117 6.73 5.84 -10.05
N VAL A 118 5.45 5.57 -10.31
CA VAL A 118 5.00 4.43 -11.11
C VAL A 118 5.08 4.72 -12.61
N SER A 119 5.02 6.00 -13.00
CA SER A 119 4.98 6.38 -14.42
C SER A 119 6.33 6.20 -15.10
N GLN A 120 6.38 5.35 -16.12
CA GLN A 120 7.58 5.13 -16.94
C GLN A 120 8.07 6.38 -17.67
N TRP A 121 7.23 7.39 -17.78
CA TRP A 121 7.53 8.68 -18.44
C TRP A 121 8.00 9.75 -17.44
N GLY A 122 8.16 9.40 -16.16
CA GLY A 122 8.62 10.31 -15.10
C GLY A 122 10.12 10.19 -14.83
N TYR A 123 10.77 11.29 -14.44
CA TYR A 123 12.18 11.32 -14.02
C TYR A 123 12.48 10.44 -12.79
N GLU A 124 11.45 10.09 -12.03
CA GLU A 124 11.55 9.30 -10.79
C GLU A 124 10.99 7.88 -10.94
N PHE A 125 10.92 7.36 -12.16
CA PHE A 125 10.43 5.99 -12.40
C PHE A 125 11.20 4.95 -11.58
N ARG A 126 10.44 4.12 -10.87
CA ARG A 126 10.98 3.02 -10.06
C ARG A 126 10.38 1.68 -10.50
N PRO A 127 11.17 0.77 -11.09
CA PRO A 127 10.67 -0.51 -11.60
C PRO A 127 9.96 -1.36 -10.53
N ASP A 128 10.45 -1.37 -9.30
CA ASP A 128 9.80 -2.10 -8.20
C ASP A 128 8.44 -1.52 -7.82
N TYR A 129 8.27 -0.21 -8.00
CA TYR A 129 6.99 0.46 -7.76
C TYR A 129 5.95 0.06 -8.81
N PHE A 130 6.35 0.05 -10.07
CA PHE A 130 5.51 -0.42 -11.16
C PHE A 130 5.13 -1.89 -10.96
N TYR A 131 6.11 -2.74 -10.62
CA TYR A 131 5.88 -4.16 -10.34
C TYR A 131 4.90 -4.37 -9.18
N ALA A 132 5.05 -3.63 -8.08
CA ALA A 132 4.14 -3.71 -6.94
C ALA A 132 2.70 -3.35 -7.32
N LEU A 133 2.50 -2.23 -8.06
CA LEU A 133 1.17 -1.81 -8.50
C LEU A 133 0.53 -2.82 -9.45
N THR A 134 1.25 -3.31 -10.47
CA THR A 134 0.73 -4.32 -11.40
C THR A 134 0.38 -5.62 -10.67
N THR A 135 1.22 -6.06 -9.73
CA THR A 135 0.94 -7.23 -8.89
C THR A 135 -0.36 -7.06 -8.11
N VAL A 136 -0.57 -5.88 -7.50
CA VAL A 136 -1.81 -5.58 -6.77
C VAL A 136 -3.02 -5.59 -7.69
N CYS A 137 -2.92 -4.96 -8.86
CA CYS A 137 -4.02 -4.92 -9.83
C CYS A 137 -4.39 -6.33 -10.30
N ASP A 138 -3.38 -7.15 -10.62
CA ASP A 138 -3.59 -8.50 -11.15
C ASP A 138 -4.12 -9.49 -10.11
N ARG A 139 -3.69 -9.39 -8.86
CA ARG A 139 -4.04 -10.37 -7.83
C ARG A 139 -5.25 -10.00 -7.00
N TYR A 140 -5.41 -8.71 -6.66
CA TYR A 140 -6.33 -8.29 -5.61
C TYR A 140 -7.46 -7.37 -6.09
N ARG A 141 -7.50 -7.05 -7.38
CA ARG A 141 -8.53 -6.17 -7.94
C ARG A 141 -9.36 -6.77 -9.07
N LYS A 142 -9.20 -8.07 -9.36
CA LYS A 142 -9.98 -8.77 -10.41
C LYS A 142 -11.41 -9.08 -10.01
N LEU A 143 -11.74 -9.02 -8.72
CA LEU A 143 -13.10 -9.25 -8.25
C LEU A 143 -14.03 -8.08 -8.62
N ALA A 144 -15.27 -8.41 -8.92
CA ALA A 144 -16.30 -7.41 -9.20
C ALA A 144 -16.74 -6.71 -7.90
N TYR A 145 -17.25 -5.47 -8.03
CA TYR A 145 -17.90 -4.79 -6.91
C TYR A 145 -19.07 -5.64 -6.35
N PRO A 146 -19.30 -5.75 -5.00
CA PRO A 146 -18.71 -4.93 -3.93
C PRO A 146 -17.38 -5.42 -3.34
N ASP A 147 -16.89 -6.59 -3.72
CA ASP A 147 -15.72 -7.23 -3.10
C ASP A 147 -14.37 -6.76 -3.69
N LYS A 148 -14.41 -5.82 -4.62
CA LYS A 148 -13.22 -5.25 -5.23
C LYS A 148 -12.46 -4.38 -4.22
N THR A 149 -11.20 -4.71 -3.99
CA THR A 149 -10.31 -3.88 -3.15
C THR A 149 -10.19 -2.44 -3.71
N PRO A 150 -10.57 -1.42 -2.94
CA PRO A 150 -10.41 -0.03 -3.37
C PRO A 150 -8.92 0.35 -3.46
N LEU A 151 -8.55 1.06 -4.53
CA LEU A 151 -7.19 1.55 -4.76
C LEU A 151 -7.17 3.08 -4.69
N LEU A 152 -6.31 3.61 -3.82
CA LEU A 152 -6.02 5.04 -3.70
C LEU A 152 -4.64 5.33 -4.28
N LEU A 153 -4.55 6.28 -5.20
CA LEU A 153 -3.30 6.82 -5.71
C LEU A 153 -3.12 8.24 -5.17
N LEU A 154 -2.02 8.48 -4.47
CA LEU A 154 -1.67 9.76 -3.89
C LEU A 154 -0.38 10.28 -4.49
N SER A 155 -0.35 11.55 -4.84
CA SER A 155 0.88 12.20 -5.33
C SER A 155 0.79 13.71 -5.09
N ALA A 156 1.92 14.35 -4.84
CA ALA A 156 2.03 15.80 -4.82
C ALA A 156 2.09 16.39 -6.23
N THR A 157 2.66 15.64 -7.18
CA THR A 157 2.94 16.07 -8.55
C THR A 157 2.42 15.05 -9.55
N LEU A 158 1.21 15.24 -10.07
CA LEU A 158 0.66 14.43 -11.15
C LEU A 158 0.51 15.31 -12.40
N THR A 159 1.37 15.10 -13.38
CA THR A 159 1.19 15.67 -14.70
C THR A 159 0.00 15.01 -15.42
N ALA A 160 -0.57 15.66 -16.45
CA ALA A 160 -1.64 15.06 -17.26
C ALA A 160 -1.17 13.73 -17.87
N ALA A 161 0.03 13.67 -18.44
CA ALA A 161 0.60 12.45 -19.02
C ALA A 161 0.73 11.30 -18.00
N ASN A 162 1.16 11.60 -16.76
CA ASN A 162 1.25 10.59 -15.70
C ASN A 162 -0.14 10.07 -15.29
N ARG A 163 -1.14 10.95 -15.28
CA ARG A 163 -2.53 10.58 -14.96
C ARG A 163 -3.10 9.63 -16.02
N ASP A 164 -2.91 9.97 -17.29
CA ASP A 164 -3.41 9.16 -18.41
C ASP A 164 -2.74 7.78 -18.42
N HIS A 165 -1.43 7.72 -18.21
CA HIS A 165 -0.70 6.46 -18.08
C HIS A 165 -1.23 5.60 -16.92
N LEU A 166 -1.39 6.18 -15.73
CA LEU A 166 -1.95 5.46 -14.59
C LEU A 166 -3.38 5.01 -14.83
N SER A 167 -4.20 5.82 -15.51
CA SER A 167 -5.57 5.46 -15.88
C SER A 167 -5.60 4.24 -16.81
N ASN A 168 -4.77 4.23 -17.86
CA ASN A 168 -4.67 3.13 -18.80
C ASN A 168 -4.17 1.84 -18.11
N LEU A 169 -3.18 1.95 -17.24
CA LEU A 169 -2.67 0.82 -16.45
C LEU A 169 -3.75 0.21 -15.54
N LEU A 170 -4.64 1.05 -15.00
CA LEU A 170 -5.70 0.62 -14.08
C LEU A 170 -6.94 0.08 -14.80
N SER A 171 -7.20 0.52 -16.05
CA SER A 171 -8.30 0.02 -16.89
C SER A 171 -8.00 -1.33 -17.55
N GLY A 172 -6.75 -1.78 -17.50
CA GLY A 172 -6.32 -3.01 -18.17
C GLY A 172 -6.00 -2.81 -19.66
N ASP A 173 -6.12 -1.59 -20.19
CA ASP A 173 -5.67 -1.20 -21.51
C ASP A 173 -4.15 -0.94 -21.52
N VAL A 174 -3.38 -1.95 -21.19
CA VAL A 174 -1.95 -1.95 -21.53
C VAL A 174 -1.89 -2.28 -23.02
N GLY A 175 -1.80 -1.26 -23.84
CA GLY A 175 -1.74 -1.40 -25.29
C GLY A 175 -0.73 -2.47 -25.71
N ASN A 176 -1.18 -3.33 -26.61
CA ASN A 176 -0.33 -4.21 -27.41
C ASN A 176 0.76 -3.42 -28.14
#